data_5e41fb90f050a6dae5578d63bea570de
#
_entry.id   5e41fb90f050a6dae5578d63bea570de
#
_cell.length_a   1.000
_cell.length_b   1.000
_cell.length_c   1.000
_cell.angle_alpha   90.00
_cell.angle_beta   90.00
_cell.angle_gamma   90.00
#
_symmetry.space_group_name_H-M   'P 1'
#
loop_
_entity.id
_entity.type
_entity.pdbx_description
1 polymer ?
#
loop_
_entity_poly.entity_id
_entity_poly.type
_entity_poly.pdbx_seq_one_letter_code
_entity_poly.pdbx_strand_id
1 'polypeptide(L)'
;MEAMKLIRGLSEEEKFKVIRPMLGEHMLGEYGMPIIHKTDEEKLDIENMEPVGIKNLTTRQDNSKKIVLPFVYGKDLLKYWNDPMKYIPKLQTAMAVGTPDYSIYPTMNINEVRHNVYMNRWLGCLWQTYKCVVLPVISWWGE
;
A
#
# COMPACT_ATOMS: atom_id res chain seq x y z
N MET A 1 -10.79 11.19 -22.04
CA MET A 1 -10.01 11.31 -23.28
C MET A 1 -8.92 12.36 -23.20
N GLU A 2 -9.22 13.55 -22.73
CA GLU A 2 -8.23 14.61 -22.48
C GLU A 2 -7.18 14.18 -21.43
N ALA A 3 -7.61 13.57 -20.31
CA ALA A 3 -6.72 13.06 -19.27
C ALA A 3 -5.73 12.02 -19.81
N MET A 4 -6.14 11.15 -20.73
CA MET A 4 -5.27 10.17 -21.35
C MET A 4 -4.21 10.81 -22.27
N LYS A 5 -4.53 11.93 -22.89
CA LYS A 5 -3.55 12.69 -23.68
C LYS A 5 -2.50 13.34 -22.80
N LEU A 6 -2.91 13.90 -21.67
CA LEU A 6 -2.01 14.53 -20.70
C LEU A 6 -0.99 13.58 -20.09
N ILE A 7 -1.34 12.30 -19.90
CA ILE A 7 -0.46 11.31 -19.29
C ILE A 7 0.40 10.51 -20.26
N ARG A 8 0.18 10.65 -21.57
CA ARG A 8 0.93 9.90 -22.59
C ARG A 8 2.44 10.14 -22.60
N GLY A 9 2.87 11.31 -22.17
CA GLY A 9 4.27 11.68 -22.11
C GLY A 9 4.95 11.43 -20.76
N LEU A 10 4.19 10.93 -19.76
CA LEU A 10 4.71 10.70 -18.42
C LEU A 10 5.27 9.28 -18.27
N SER A 11 6.36 9.13 -17.50
CA SER A 11 6.82 7.82 -17.05
C SER A 11 5.76 7.19 -16.13
N GLU A 12 5.83 5.87 -15.91
CA GLU A 12 4.96 5.19 -14.94
C GLU A 12 5.07 5.83 -13.55
N GLU A 13 6.27 6.22 -13.16
CA GLU A 13 6.55 6.88 -11.91
C GLU A 13 5.82 8.22 -11.77
N GLU A 14 5.92 9.06 -12.78
CA GLU A 14 5.25 10.37 -12.83
C GLU A 14 3.72 10.23 -12.91
N LYS A 15 3.26 9.29 -13.70
CA LYS A 15 1.84 8.98 -13.89
C LYS A 15 1.17 8.65 -12.56
N PHE A 16 1.79 7.82 -11.74
CA PHE A 16 1.21 7.43 -10.46
C PHE A 16 1.28 8.52 -9.38
N LYS A 17 2.02 9.58 -9.60
CA LYS A 17 1.96 10.77 -8.74
C LYS A 17 0.76 11.66 -9.04
N VAL A 18 0.27 11.62 -10.27
CA VAL A 18 -0.82 12.49 -10.75
C VAL A 18 -2.16 11.76 -10.74
N ILE A 19 -2.17 10.52 -11.21
CA ILE A 19 -3.39 9.71 -11.37
C ILE A 19 -3.21 8.38 -10.64
N ARG A 20 -4.26 7.95 -9.98
CA ARG A 20 -4.33 6.63 -9.32
C ARG A 20 -5.27 5.73 -10.10
N PRO A 21 -4.85 5.14 -11.23
CA PRO A 21 -5.71 4.27 -12.02
C PRO A 21 -5.97 2.96 -11.28
N MET A 22 -7.00 2.24 -11.71
CA MET A 22 -7.18 0.86 -11.33
C MET A 22 -5.99 0.04 -11.80
N LEU A 23 -5.47 -0.82 -10.94
CA LEU A 23 -4.25 -1.59 -11.18
C LEU A 23 -4.55 -3.04 -11.51
N GLY A 24 -4.00 -3.52 -12.62
CA GLY A 24 -4.08 -4.93 -13.01
C GLY A 24 -5.51 -5.46 -13.03
N GLU A 25 -5.72 -6.59 -12.38
CA GLU A 25 -7.02 -7.26 -12.29
C GLU A 25 -7.79 -6.92 -11.00
N HIS A 26 -7.36 -5.92 -10.25
CA HIS A 26 -8.05 -5.54 -9.02
C HIS A 26 -9.42 -4.96 -9.32
N MET A 27 -10.39 -5.31 -8.50
CA MET A 27 -11.77 -4.83 -8.58
C MET A 27 -11.95 -3.59 -7.72
N LEU A 28 -12.98 -2.81 -8.06
CA LEU A 28 -13.43 -1.70 -7.24
C LEU A 28 -14.66 -2.13 -6.43
N GLY A 29 -14.64 -1.83 -5.15
CA GLY A 29 -15.77 -2.03 -4.25
C GLY A 29 -16.61 -0.79 -4.08
N GLU A 30 -17.32 -0.72 -2.96
CA GLU A 30 -18.13 0.42 -2.59
C GLU A 30 -17.30 1.71 -2.58
N TYR A 31 -17.87 2.81 -3.03
CA TYR A 31 -17.21 4.12 -3.20
C TYR A 31 -15.97 4.11 -4.11
N GLY A 32 -15.84 3.12 -4.97
CA GLY A 32 -14.66 3.02 -5.84
C GLY A 32 -13.38 2.61 -5.11
N MET A 33 -13.50 2.03 -3.93
CA MET A 33 -12.35 1.54 -3.16
C MET A 33 -11.72 0.33 -3.83
N PRO A 34 -10.42 0.34 -4.12
CA PRO A 34 -9.74 -0.85 -4.63
C PRO A 34 -9.81 -2.02 -3.65
N ILE A 35 -10.03 -3.21 -4.15
CA ILE A 35 -10.11 -4.43 -3.35
C ILE A 35 -8.77 -5.16 -3.42
N ILE A 36 -8.13 -5.31 -2.27
CA ILE A 36 -6.90 -6.09 -2.14
C ILE A 36 -7.26 -7.58 -2.24
N HIS A 37 -6.53 -8.33 -3.05
CA HIS A 37 -6.71 -9.77 -3.14
C HIS A 37 -6.34 -10.47 -1.84
N LYS A 38 -7.05 -11.55 -1.52
CA LYS A 38 -6.71 -12.39 -0.37
C LYS A 38 -5.27 -12.88 -0.48
N THR A 39 -4.54 -12.79 0.61
CA THR A 39 -3.17 -13.29 0.70
C THR A 39 -3.15 -14.81 0.63
N ASP A 40 -2.22 -15.34 -0.15
CA ASP A 40 -1.93 -16.76 -0.19
C ASP A 40 -1.11 -17.15 1.04
N GLU A 41 -1.73 -17.91 1.94
CA GLU A 41 -1.12 -18.33 3.20
C GLU A 41 0.12 -19.20 3.01
N GLU A 42 0.22 -19.90 1.88
CA GLU A 42 1.39 -20.73 1.54
C GLU A 42 2.66 -19.90 1.34
N LYS A 43 2.52 -18.61 1.05
CA LYS A 43 3.64 -17.68 0.91
C LYS A 43 4.17 -17.15 2.24
N LEU A 44 3.51 -17.49 3.35
CA LEU A 44 3.86 -17.03 4.67
C LEU A 44 4.48 -18.16 5.50
N ASP A 45 5.71 -17.97 5.92
CA ASP A 45 6.35 -18.85 6.93
C ASP A 45 6.04 -18.28 8.31
N ILE A 46 4.84 -18.57 8.80
CA ILE A 46 4.31 -17.98 10.04
C ILE A 46 5.15 -18.35 11.25
N GLU A 47 5.72 -19.56 11.28
CA GLU A 47 6.50 -20.04 12.40
C GLU A 47 7.85 -19.32 12.56
N ASN A 48 8.41 -18.85 11.46
CA ASN A 48 9.74 -18.22 11.43
C ASN A 48 9.71 -16.74 11.07
N MET A 49 8.52 -16.14 10.99
CA MET A 49 8.41 -14.76 10.61
C MET A 49 8.95 -13.79 11.67
N GLU A 50 9.62 -12.75 11.20
CA GLU A 50 10.19 -11.70 12.02
C GLU A 50 9.54 -10.36 11.69
N PRO A 51 8.91 -9.67 12.65
CA PRO A 51 8.37 -8.35 12.38
C PRO A 51 9.48 -7.31 12.24
N VAL A 52 9.29 -6.39 11.32
CA VAL A 52 10.16 -5.22 11.16
C VAL A 52 9.30 -3.99 10.89
N GLY A 53 9.59 -2.89 11.55
CA GLY A 53 8.93 -1.61 11.25
C GLY A 53 9.31 -1.14 9.86
N ILE A 54 8.36 -0.52 9.16
CA ILE A 54 8.58 -0.04 7.79
C ILE A 54 9.75 0.96 7.71
N LYS A 55 10.01 1.71 8.78
CA LYS A 55 11.16 2.62 8.87
C LYS A 55 12.50 1.90 8.99
N ASN A 56 12.49 0.68 9.49
CA ASN A 56 13.70 -0.08 9.81
C ASN A 56 14.05 -1.12 8.74
N LEU A 57 13.20 -1.27 7.72
CA LEU A 57 13.48 -2.15 6.61
C LEU A 57 14.67 -1.64 5.81
N THR A 58 15.67 -2.49 5.61
CA THR A 58 16.86 -2.16 4.84
C THR A 58 17.22 -3.30 3.90
N THR A 59 17.67 -2.95 2.71
CA THR A 59 18.15 -3.93 1.71
C THR A 59 19.51 -4.53 2.06
N ARG A 60 20.15 -4.05 3.12
CA ARG A 60 21.45 -4.56 3.60
C ARG A 60 21.36 -5.83 4.40
N GLN A 61 20.13 -6.29 4.71
CA GLN A 61 19.84 -7.48 5.49
C GLN A 61 19.02 -8.46 4.66
N ASP A 62 19.01 -9.73 5.11
CA ASP A 62 18.10 -10.72 4.57
C ASP A 62 16.68 -10.45 5.12
N ASN A 63 15.77 -10.09 4.23
CA ASN A 63 14.38 -9.76 4.57
C ASN A 63 13.40 -10.90 4.22
N SER A 64 13.90 -12.04 3.78
CA SER A 64 13.07 -13.14 3.28
C SER A 64 12.08 -13.71 4.28
N LYS A 65 12.32 -13.52 5.57
CA LYS A 65 11.42 -13.94 6.66
C LYS A 65 10.76 -12.79 7.39
N LYS A 66 10.92 -11.56 6.89
CA LYS A 66 10.40 -10.37 7.56
C LYS A 66 9.02 -10.00 7.07
N ILE A 67 8.17 -9.65 8.05
CA ILE A 67 6.89 -9.01 7.81
C ILE A 67 7.03 -7.53 8.16
N VAL A 68 6.81 -6.67 7.17
CA VAL A 68 6.90 -5.23 7.34
C VAL A 68 5.62 -4.70 7.95
N LEU A 69 5.75 -4.03 9.09
CA LEU A 69 4.63 -3.44 9.83
C LEU A 69 4.62 -1.92 9.64
N PRO A 70 3.45 -1.34 9.25
CA PRO A 70 3.35 0.08 8.91
C PRO A 70 3.00 0.97 10.12
N PHE A 71 3.27 0.54 11.34
CA PHE A 71 2.84 1.24 12.55
C PHE A 71 3.76 2.41 12.89
N VAL A 72 3.66 3.46 12.11
CA VAL A 72 4.34 4.74 12.28
C VAL A 72 3.33 5.87 12.12
N TYR A 73 3.72 7.11 12.41
CA TYR A 73 2.83 8.25 12.22
C TYR A 73 2.38 8.38 10.75
N GLY A 74 1.12 8.74 10.54
CA GLY A 74 0.55 8.88 9.20
C GLY A 74 1.36 9.79 8.28
N LYS A 75 1.94 10.88 8.82
CA LYS A 75 2.83 11.77 8.08
C LYS A 75 4.06 11.06 7.51
N ASP A 76 4.58 10.05 8.21
CA ASP A 76 5.73 9.27 7.77
C ASP A 76 5.37 8.25 6.68
N LEU A 77 4.09 7.96 6.52
CA LEU A 77 3.56 7.07 5.48
C LEU A 77 3.22 7.81 4.18
N LEU A 78 3.11 9.15 4.20
CA LEU A 78 2.75 9.94 3.03
C LEU A 78 3.75 9.80 1.88
N LYS A 79 5.00 9.52 2.17
CA LYS A 79 6.03 9.32 1.13
C LYS A 79 5.69 8.13 0.20
N TYR A 80 5.02 7.11 0.70
CA TYR A 80 4.59 5.96 -0.11
C TYR A 80 3.46 6.32 -1.06
N TRP A 81 2.61 7.23 -0.67
CA TRP A 81 1.56 7.77 -1.51
C TRP A 81 2.09 8.80 -2.52
N ASN A 82 2.96 9.69 -2.07
CA ASN A 82 3.50 10.77 -2.89
C ASN A 82 4.46 10.28 -3.98
N ASP A 83 5.16 9.17 -3.73
CA ASP A 83 6.08 8.58 -4.69
C ASP A 83 5.97 7.05 -4.66
N PRO A 84 4.85 6.50 -5.19
CA PRO A 84 4.50 5.10 -4.97
C PRO A 84 5.51 4.10 -5.53
N MET A 85 6.14 4.40 -6.65
CA MET A 85 7.05 3.47 -7.32
C MET A 85 8.42 3.38 -6.67
N LYS A 86 8.83 4.42 -5.97
CA LYS A 86 10.19 4.54 -5.41
C LYS A 86 10.54 3.44 -4.41
N TYR A 87 9.57 3.01 -3.60
CA TYR A 87 9.82 2.10 -2.49
C TYR A 87 9.55 0.63 -2.81
N ILE A 88 9.00 0.35 -3.98
CA ILE A 88 8.62 -1.01 -4.38
C ILE A 88 9.80 -1.99 -4.35
N PRO A 89 10.97 -1.67 -4.91
CA PRO A 89 12.11 -2.60 -4.87
C PRO A 89 12.50 -3.03 -3.46
N LYS A 90 12.44 -2.10 -2.52
CA LYS A 90 12.74 -2.39 -1.10
C LYS A 90 11.67 -3.28 -0.46
N LEU A 91 10.40 -2.98 -0.72
CA LEU A 91 9.28 -3.76 -0.18
C LEU A 91 9.26 -5.19 -0.75
N GLN A 92 9.67 -5.37 -1.99
CA GLN A 92 9.75 -6.69 -2.63
C GLN A 92 10.76 -7.63 -1.96
N THR A 93 11.70 -7.13 -1.17
CA THR A 93 12.68 -7.95 -0.46
C THR A 93 12.09 -8.67 0.74
N ALA A 94 10.96 -8.18 1.28
CA ALA A 94 10.31 -8.76 2.46
C ALA A 94 9.41 -9.94 2.08
N MET A 95 9.18 -10.82 3.06
CA MET A 95 8.24 -11.92 2.90
C MET A 95 6.80 -11.42 2.74
N ALA A 96 6.42 -10.42 3.53
CA ALA A 96 5.11 -9.79 3.44
C ALA A 96 5.17 -8.34 3.92
N VAL A 97 4.21 -7.55 3.47
CA VAL A 97 4.12 -6.12 3.78
C VAL A 97 2.69 -5.79 4.22
N GLY A 98 2.56 -5.19 5.41
CA GLY A 98 1.30 -4.60 5.84
C GLY A 98 1.00 -3.32 5.07
N THR A 99 -0.25 -3.11 4.70
CA THR A 99 -0.65 -1.88 3.99
C THR A 99 -0.51 -0.65 4.89
N PRO A 100 -0.23 0.53 4.31
CA PRO A 100 0.01 1.73 5.11
C PRO A 100 -1.24 2.14 5.90
N ASP A 101 -1.11 2.18 7.21
CA ASP A 101 -2.21 2.49 8.12
C ASP A 101 -2.33 4.01 8.32
N TYR A 102 -2.91 4.70 7.33
CA TYR A 102 -3.20 6.11 7.43
C TYR A 102 -4.26 6.35 8.50
N SER A 103 -3.94 7.19 9.48
CA SER A 103 -4.73 7.37 10.69
C SER A 103 -6.16 7.83 10.43
N ILE A 104 -7.09 7.23 11.15
CA ILE A 104 -8.51 7.57 11.14
C ILE A 104 -8.90 8.00 12.54
N TYR A 105 -9.53 9.17 12.66
CA TYR A 105 -9.98 9.72 13.93
C TYR A 105 -11.47 10.01 13.91
N PRO A 106 -12.18 9.88 15.05
CA PRO A 106 -13.63 10.12 15.13
C PRO A 106 -14.07 11.51 14.67
N THR A 107 -13.19 12.51 14.82
CA THR A 107 -13.48 13.90 14.44
C THR A 107 -13.19 14.22 12.99
N MET A 108 -12.64 13.28 12.22
CA MET A 108 -12.35 13.48 10.81
C MET A 108 -13.61 13.62 9.97
N ASN A 109 -13.55 14.50 8.98
CA ASN A 109 -14.56 14.53 7.92
C ASN A 109 -14.59 13.18 7.19
N ILE A 110 -15.78 12.72 6.83
CA ILE A 110 -15.95 11.44 6.15
C ILE A 110 -15.13 11.34 4.86
N ASN A 111 -14.92 12.44 4.17
CA ASN A 111 -14.11 12.46 2.95
C ASN A 111 -12.62 12.23 3.25
N GLU A 112 -12.14 12.71 4.37
CA GLU A 112 -10.77 12.43 4.83
C GLU A 112 -10.60 10.98 5.24
N VAL A 113 -11.58 10.42 5.93
CA VAL A 113 -11.60 9.00 6.30
C VAL A 113 -11.56 8.13 5.04
N ARG A 114 -12.43 8.42 4.09
CA ARG A 114 -12.48 7.69 2.81
C ARG A 114 -11.18 7.81 2.03
N HIS A 115 -10.57 8.99 2.04
CA HIS A 115 -9.29 9.21 1.36
C HIS A 115 -8.17 8.40 1.99
N ASN A 116 -8.09 8.33 3.32
CA ASN A 116 -7.09 7.55 4.03
C ASN A 116 -7.27 6.04 3.79
N VAL A 117 -8.49 5.55 3.78
CA VAL A 117 -8.79 4.16 3.41
C VAL A 117 -8.42 3.91 1.95
N TYR A 118 -8.73 4.84 1.07
CA TYR A 118 -8.38 4.75 -0.35
C TYR A 118 -6.87 4.64 -0.57
N MET A 119 -6.09 5.49 0.08
CA MET A 119 -4.63 5.42 0.00
C MET A 119 -4.09 4.05 0.46
N ASN A 120 -4.61 3.54 1.56
CA ASN A 120 -4.25 2.21 2.08
C ASN A 120 -4.53 1.12 1.02
N ARG A 121 -5.74 1.11 0.48
CA ARG A 121 -6.18 0.09 -0.47
C ARG A 121 -5.46 0.18 -1.81
N TRP A 122 -5.30 1.39 -2.33
CA TRP A 122 -4.64 1.60 -3.61
C TRP A 122 -3.18 1.17 -3.56
N LEU A 123 -2.46 1.55 -2.50
CA LEU A 123 -1.07 1.13 -2.31
C LEU A 123 -0.95 -0.38 -2.13
N GLY A 124 -1.85 -1.01 -1.39
CA GLY A 124 -1.88 -2.45 -1.27
C GLY A 124 -2.05 -3.15 -2.61
N CYS A 125 -2.94 -2.66 -3.45
CA CYS A 125 -3.14 -3.17 -4.82
C CYS A 125 -1.91 -2.94 -5.70
N LEU A 126 -1.27 -1.78 -5.61
CA LEU A 126 -0.03 -1.51 -6.33
C LEU A 126 1.06 -2.50 -5.94
N TRP A 127 1.25 -2.72 -4.65
CA TRP A 127 2.27 -3.63 -4.16
C TRP A 127 2.00 -5.07 -4.61
N GLN A 128 0.73 -5.51 -4.61
CA GLN A 128 0.37 -6.82 -5.16
C GLN A 128 0.66 -6.92 -6.66
N THR A 129 0.40 -5.87 -7.41
CA THR A 129 0.70 -5.81 -8.84
C THR A 129 2.20 -6.04 -9.10
N TYR A 130 3.05 -5.55 -8.22
CA TYR A 130 4.51 -5.71 -8.28
C TYR A 130 5.04 -6.88 -7.43
N LYS A 131 4.20 -7.89 -7.19
CA LYS A 131 4.56 -9.18 -6.57
C LYS A 131 4.92 -9.13 -5.10
N CYS A 132 4.56 -8.07 -4.37
CA CYS A 132 4.63 -8.11 -2.93
C CYS A 132 3.50 -8.98 -2.37
N VAL A 133 3.79 -9.72 -1.30
CA VAL A 133 2.75 -10.39 -0.51
C VAL A 133 2.20 -9.37 0.46
N VAL A 134 0.94 -9.02 0.32
CA VAL A 134 0.33 -7.89 1.04
C VAL A 134 -0.64 -8.40 2.11
N LEU A 135 -0.46 -7.88 3.32
CA LEU A 135 -1.38 -8.08 4.44
C LEU A 135 -2.17 -6.80 4.66
N PRO A 136 -3.48 -6.80 4.42
CA PRO A 136 -4.27 -5.59 4.62
C PRO A 136 -4.35 -5.23 6.10
N VAL A 137 -3.97 -4.00 6.41
CA VAL A 137 -4.13 -3.42 7.74
C VAL A 137 -5.42 -2.62 7.75
N ILE A 138 -6.28 -2.93 8.70
CA ILE A 138 -7.62 -2.34 8.79
C ILE A 138 -7.70 -1.53 10.07
N SER A 139 -8.02 -0.26 9.92
CA SER A 139 -8.37 0.62 11.04
C SER A 139 -9.85 0.96 10.99
N TRP A 140 -10.45 1.11 12.14
CA TRP A 140 -11.82 1.56 12.27
C TRP A 140 -12.00 2.35 13.56
N TRP A 141 -13.07 3.12 13.61
CA TRP A 141 -13.54 3.77 14.82
C TRP A 141 -15.06 3.75 14.83
N GLY A 142 -15.61 3.90 16.00
CA GLY A 142 -17.06 3.86 16.20
C GLY A 142 -17.45 2.77 17.18
N GLU A 143 -18.73 2.68 17.41
CA GLU A 143 -19.29 1.66 18.30
C GLU A 143 -19.36 0.30 17.63
#